data_91955c2e7d89a55ef47d3c412a557843
#
_entry.id   91955c2e7d89a55ef47d3c412a557843
#
_cell.length_a   1.000
_cell.length_b   1.000
_cell.length_c   1.000
_cell.angle_alpha   90.00
_cell.angle_beta   90.00
_cell.angle_gamma   90.00
#
_symmetry.space_group_name_H-M   'P 1'
#
loop_
_entity.id
_entity.type
_entity.pdbx_description
1 polymer ?
#
loop_
_entity_poly.entity_id
_entity_poly.type
_entity_poly.pdbx_seq_one_letter_code
_entity_poly.pdbx_strand_id
1 'polypeptide(L)'
;MSRRTAWILLTVLVMVRLPSLVQPAGADQDLYAYVGQEIARGGLPYVDAWDQKPPAIHYTYALLYGLWPHPSVVAAADLLAAAAIAFLLVLLERRMTGGPGFAAAVVFLALGNPAFSRLGGMWLRSQCETFIALAMAGAMLLLHAATHAPGSNRGRRWALRLAAGLLIGLAAAFKYNAAVYGLAAVAAAGAWRVGRRNCEPAWANAWLGDVIGLTAGAVLPLVLIAGRFLSAGAWDDLWQATITYNLLYSGETYGGALDMLRYAVSFPVRQARVDGLWLLGGAGCLVLLTRMRRDPGAFAALAWVSAACLVIVANGGRGLPQYFVQANPALATAAALAACHVYRASRAPWVVAVAAAIVLLALSRVVPLQKAVDATVFDARHATGLMPREEYLSRFGGQRPTDKHVPVAVRRLGLYLAGHSAPSDTVLVCGFSQGALVQSNRRSASRFFWSRPLVVGFLEGRPGYGAAGLLDDLRRARPAVVVLQVNDWQMEGNDSAGYFMSRPGLAAWLQSGYDRQPDLDNFRIWIRRSS
;
A
#
# COMPACT_ATOMS: atom_id res chain seq x y z
N MET A 1 8.32 29.31 -14.68
CA MET A 1 7.93 29.39 -13.24
C MET A 1 9.18 29.57 -12.41
N SER A 2 9.21 30.54 -11.47
CA SER A 2 10.34 30.72 -10.56
C SER A 2 10.46 29.55 -9.60
N ARG A 3 11.67 29.28 -9.06
CA ARG A 3 11.86 28.24 -8.02
C ARG A 3 10.97 28.48 -6.80
N ARG A 4 10.82 29.75 -6.40
CA ARG A 4 9.95 30.14 -5.28
C ARG A 4 8.49 29.77 -5.53
N THR A 5 7.97 30.12 -6.71
CA THR A 5 6.58 29.77 -7.12
C THR A 5 6.35 28.27 -7.14
N ALA A 6 7.34 27.48 -7.62
CA ALA A 6 7.25 26.03 -7.65
C ALA A 6 7.18 25.41 -6.24
N TRP A 7 8.01 25.87 -5.31
CA TRP A 7 7.95 25.40 -3.92
C TRP A 7 6.63 25.78 -3.23
N ILE A 8 6.13 27.01 -3.47
CA ILE A 8 4.81 27.42 -2.97
C ILE A 8 3.72 26.47 -3.49
N LEU A 9 3.71 26.17 -4.80
CA LEU A 9 2.74 25.25 -5.40
C LEU A 9 2.83 23.85 -4.78
N LEU A 10 4.02 23.28 -4.62
CA LEU A 10 4.20 21.98 -3.99
C LEU A 10 3.70 21.99 -2.54
N THR A 11 4.01 23.03 -1.78
CA THR A 11 3.51 23.20 -0.41
C THR A 11 1.98 23.21 -0.38
N VAL A 12 1.34 24.00 -1.25
CA VAL A 12 -0.13 24.05 -1.35
C VAL A 12 -0.70 22.68 -1.68
N LEU A 13 -0.12 21.94 -2.65
CA LEU A 13 -0.58 20.59 -3.02
C LEU A 13 -0.43 19.57 -1.88
N VAL A 14 0.58 19.73 -1.02
CA VAL A 14 0.73 18.92 0.21
C VAL A 14 -0.32 19.33 1.24
N MET A 15 -0.53 20.63 1.44
CA MET A 15 -1.49 21.16 2.42
C MET A 15 -2.94 20.78 2.11
N VAL A 16 -3.30 20.59 0.85
CA VAL A 16 -4.63 20.06 0.45
C VAL A 16 -4.93 18.69 1.07
N ARG A 17 -3.92 17.95 1.50
CA ARG A 17 -4.10 16.65 2.19
C ARG A 17 -4.36 16.78 3.69
N LEU A 18 -4.11 17.94 4.32
CA LEU A 18 -4.23 18.11 5.78
C LEU A 18 -5.62 17.75 6.34
N PRO A 19 -6.74 18.18 5.72
CA PRO A 19 -8.06 17.86 6.26
C PRO A 19 -8.29 16.36 6.39
N SER A 20 -7.62 15.56 5.57
CA SER A 20 -7.72 14.11 5.58
C SER A 20 -7.17 13.43 6.85
N LEU A 21 -6.45 14.14 7.72
CA LEU A 21 -5.94 13.61 8.98
C LEU A 21 -7.04 13.12 9.94
N VAL A 22 -8.27 13.64 9.79
CA VAL A 22 -9.42 13.20 10.61
C VAL A 22 -10.18 12.02 10.02
N GLN A 23 -9.87 11.60 8.77
CA GLN A 23 -10.56 10.50 8.11
C GLN A 23 -10.24 9.17 8.80
N PRO A 24 -11.20 8.22 8.81
CA PRO A 24 -10.98 6.92 9.42
C PRO A 24 -9.92 6.12 8.66
N ALA A 25 -9.36 5.10 9.32
CA ALA A 25 -8.62 4.05 8.66
C ALA A 25 -9.55 3.17 7.82
N GLY A 26 -9.04 2.58 6.76
CA GLY A 26 -9.72 1.53 6.00
C GLY A 26 -9.43 0.16 6.61
N ALA A 27 -10.09 -0.89 6.11
CA ALA A 27 -9.98 -2.22 6.66
C ALA A 27 -8.54 -2.78 6.66
N ASP A 28 -7.79 -2.62 5.55
CA ASP A 28 -6.40 -3.07 5.49
C ASP A 28 -5.51 -2.35 6.52
N GLN A 29 -5.72 -1.02 6.70
CA GLN A 29 -4.97 -0.25 7.69
C GLN A 29 -5.31 -0.68 9.12
N ASP A 30 -6.57 -1.04 9.39
CA ASP A 30 -6.99 -1.59 10.68
C ASP A 30 -6.36 -2.96 10.96
N LEU A 31 -6.23 -3.83 9.93
CA LEU A 31 -5.46 -5.07 10.03
C LEU A 31 -4.01 -4.80 10.43
N TYR A 32 -3.33 -3.90 9.71
CA TYR A 32 -1.94 -3.58 10.00
C TYR A 32 -1.77 -2.93 11.37
N ALA A 33 -2.72 -2.08 11.78
CA ALA A 33 -2.72 -1.43 13.09
C ALA A 33 -2.85 -2.46 14.22
N TYR A 34 -3.76 -3.44 14.07
CA TYR A 34 -3.92 -4.50 15.07
C TYR A 34 -2.63 -5.35 15.20
N VAL A 35 -2.05 -5.82 14.09
CA VAL A 35 -0.78 -6.57 14.14
C VAL A 35 0.34 -5.70 14.72
N GLY A 36 0.37 -4.40 14.39
CA GLY A 36 1.30 -3.43 14.98
C GLY A 36 1.16 -3.31 16.50
N GLN A 37 -0.07 -3.30 17.02
CA GLN A 37 -0.33 -3.31 18.47
C GLN A 37 0.13 -4.62 19.12
N GLU A 38 -0.08 -5.78 18.48
CA GLU A 38 0.41 -7.06 19.01
C GLU A 38 1.95 -7.10 19.04
N ILE A 39 2.64 -6.56 18.02
CA ILE A 39 4.10 -6.39 18.04
C ILE A 39 4.55 -5.51 19.22
N ALA A 40 3.87 -4.39 19.46
CA ALA A 40 4.19 -3.49 20.57
C ALA A 40 3.99 -4.17 21.96
N ARG A 41 3.11 -5.17 22.04
CA ARG A 41 2.90 -6.02 23.23
C ARG A 41 3.89 -7.18 23.35
N GLY A 42 4.88 -7.28 22.45
CA GLY A 42 5.87 -8.35 22.39
C GLY A 42 5.46 -9.56 21.57
N GLY A 43 4.30 -9.53 20.91
CA GLY A 43 3.85 -10.58 19.99
C GLY A 43 4.63 -10.62 18.67
N LEU A 44 4.49 -11.73 17.96
CA LEU A 44 5.13 -11.96 16.66
C LEU A 44 4.06 -12.06 15.56
N PRO A 45 4.19 -11.33 14.45
CA PRO A 45 3.30 -11.49 13.30
C PRO A 45 3.16 -12.96 12.89
N TYR A 46 1.97 -13.33 12.42
CA TYR A 46 1.57 -14.67 11.97
C TYR A 46 1.39 -15.71 13.10
N VAL A 47 2.13 -15.61 14.19
CA VAL A 47 2.00 -16.45 15.39
C VAL A 47 0.88 -15.95 16.28
N ASP A 48 0.93 -14.66 16.66
CA ASP A 48 -0.05 -14.02 17.55
C ASP A 48 -1.17 -13.27 16.80
N ALA A 49 -0.87 -12.82 15.58
CA ALA A 49 -1.83 -12.15 14.69
C ALA A 49 -1.52 -12.52 13.23
N TRP A 50 -2.40 -13.31 12.62
CA TRP A 50 -2.19 -13.84 11.29
C TRP A 50 -2.63 -12.85 10.21
N ASP A 51 -1.74 -12.48 9.29
CA ASP A 51 -2.05 -11.71 8.08
C ASP A 51 -1.18 -12.20 6.91
N GLN A 52 -1.66 -11.94 5.69
CA GLN A 52 -1.00 -12.38 4.45
C GLN A 52 0.14 -11.45 3.98
N LYS A 53 0.26 -10.24 4.55
CA LYS A 53 1.27 -9.28 4.09
C LYS A 53 2.64 -9.62 4.65
N PRO A 54 3.73 -9.41 3.87
CA PRO A 54 5.08 -9.49 4.40
C PRO A 54 5.33 -8.54 5.58
N PRO A 55 6.31 -8.81 6.46
CA PRO A 55 6.38 -8.21 7.79
C PRO A 55 6.60 -6.70 7.84
N ALA A 56 7.20 -6.08 6.80
CA ALA A 56 7.58 -4.67 6.85
C ALA A 56 6.41 -3.73 7.14
N ILE A 57 5.20 -4.03 6.63
CA ILE A 57 4.04 -3.18 6.88
C ILE A 57 3.64 -3.21 8.36
N HIS A 58 3.67 -4.37 8.99
CA HIS A 58 3.30 -4.55 10.39
C HIS A 58 4.28 -3.84 11.33
N TYR A 59 5.59 -3.98 11.09
CA TYR A 59 6.60 -3.23 11.84
C TYR A 59 6.52 -1.71 11.60
N THR A 60 6.16 -1.29 10.38
CA THR A 60 5.90 0.13 10.10
C THR A 60 4.73 0.65 10.92
N TYR A 61 3.62 -0.08 10.99
CA TYR A 61 2.48 0.32 11.81
C TYR A 61 2.76 0.23 13.30
N ALA A 62 3.53 -0.75 13.77
CA ALA A 62 4.01 -0.80 15.16
C ALA A 62 4.81 0.47 15.53
N LEU A 63 5.72 0.89 14.65
CA LEU A 63 6.48 2.13 14.83
C LEU A 63 5.58 3.37 14.83
N LEU A 64 4.67 3.48 13.85
CA LEU A 64 3.77 4.63 13.71
C LEU A 64 2.88 4.80 14.95
N TYR A 65 2.21 3.74 15.38
CA TYR A 65 1.36 3.78 16.58
C TYR A 65 2.16 3.90 17.87
N GLY A 66 3.41 3.43 17.91
CA GLY A 66 4.33 3.67 19.02
C GLY A 66 4.75 5.13 19.15
N LEU A 67 4.89 5.84 18.03
CA LEU A 67 5.22 7.27 18.00
C LEU A 67 3.98 8.16 18.29
N TRP A 68 2.83 7.78 17.76
CA TRP A 68 1.59 8.51 17.94
C TRP A 68 0.40 7.55 17.96
N PRO A 69 -0.10 7.16 19.15
CA PRO A 69 -1.15 6.16 19.32
C PRO A 69 -2.54 6.73 18.98
N HIS A 70 -2.70 7.30 17.81
CA HIS A 70 -3.92 7.91 17.30
C HIS A 70 -4.18 7.49 15.85
N PRO A 71 -5.41 7.19 15.42
CA PRO A 71 -5.73 6.76 14.05
C PRO A 71 -5.24 7.71 12.95
N SER A 72 -5.14 9.01 13.24
CA SER A 72 -4.61 10.01 12.30
C SER A 72 -3.14 9.76 11.91
N VAL A 73 -2.39 8.94 12.65
CA VAL A 73 -0.99 8.59 12.31
C VAL A 73 -0.90 7.95 10.93
N VAL A 74 -1.92 7.19 10.52
CA VAL A 74 -2.00 6.56 9.19
C VAL A 74 -2.04 7.62 8.08
N ALA A 75 -2.92 8.61 8.22
CA ALA A 75 -3.04 9.70 7.27
C ALA A 75 -1.81 10.64 7.30
N ALA A 76 -1.22 10.86 8.48
CA ALA A 76 0.02 11.63 8.63
C ALA A 76 1.21 10.93 7.95
N ALA A 77 1.34 9.61 8.09
CA ALA A 77 2.38 8.83 7.41
C ALA A 77 2.24 8.90 5.88
N ASP A 78 1.02 8.82 5.34
CA ASP A 78 0.75 8.99 3.92
C ASP A 78 1.13 10.41 3.41
N LEU A 79 0.78 11.44 4.19
CA LEU A 79 1.13 12.83 3.87
C LEU A 79 2.65 13.04 3.85
N LEU A 80 3.35 12.53 4.85
CA LEU A 80 4.81 12.61 4.93
C LEU A 80 5.47 11.83 3.80
N ALA A 81 4.98 10.63 3.48
CA ALA A 81 5.47 9.84 2.35
C ALA A 81 5.27 10.58 1.03
N ALA A 82 4.11 11.20 0.81
CA ALA A 82 3.85 11.98 -0.41
C ALA A 82 4.76 13.20 -0.52
N ALA A 83 4.99 13.94 0.57
CA ALA A 83 5.92 15.06 0.59
C ALA A 83 7.38 14.61 0.31
N ALA A 84 7.80 13.50 0.91
CA ALA A 84 9.11 12.92 0.68
C ALA A 84 9.29 12.44 -0.76
N ILE A 85 8.31 11.74 -1.33
CA ILE A 85 8.32 11.33 -2.75
C ILE A 85 8.44 12.55 -3.65
N ALA A 86 7.62 13.58 -3.44
CA ALA A 86 7.67 14.81 -4.24
C ALA A 86 9.06 15.46 -4.19
N PHE A 87 9.66 15.54 -3.00
CA PHE A 87 11.02 16.07 -2.83
C PHE A 87 12.06 15.22 -3.58
N LEU A 88 11.99 13.89 -3.46
CA LEU A 88 12.87 12.96 -4.18
C LEU A 88 12.73 13.09 -5.70
N LEU A 89 11.50 13.28 -6.20
CA LEU A 89 11.23 13.49 -7.62
C LEU A 89 11.82 14.81 -8.12
N VAL A 90 11.75 15.90 -7.33
CA VAL A 90 12.44 17.17 -7.67
C VAL A 90 13.94 16.95 -7.85
N LEU A 91 14.55 16.22 -6.92
CA LEU A 91 16.00 15.94 -6.97
C LEU A 91 16.37 15.04 -8.14
N LEU A 92 15.58 13.99 -8.40
CA LEU A 92 15.81 13.04 -9.49
C LEU A 92 15.66 13.73 -10.86
N GLU A 93 14.54 14.43 -11.10
CA GLU A 93 14.29 15.14 -12.35
C GLU A 93 15.37 16.19 -12.64
N ARG A 94 15.76 16.97 -11.64
CA ARG A 94 16.87 17.94 -11.79
C ARG A 94 18.16 17.29 -12.26
N ARG A 95 18.49 16.11 -11.73
CA ARG A 95 19.70 15.38 -12.11
C ARG A 95 19.59 14.79 -13.51
N MET A 96 18.41 14.31 -13.91
CA MET A 96 18.19 13.70 -15.21
C MET A 96 18.10 14.72 -16.34
N THR A 97 17.55 15.92 -16.07
CA THR A 97 17.26 16.90 -17.13
C THR A 97 18.19 18.12 -17.14
N GLY A 98 18.92 18.36 -16.05
CA GLY A 98 19.68 19.60 -15.81
C GLY A 98 18.78 20.84 -15.58
N GLY A 99 17.45 20.64 -15.59
CA GLY A 99 16.46 21.71 -15.42
C GLY A 99 16.08 21.97 -13.96
N PRO A 100 15.02 22.75 -13.70
CA PRO A 100 14.57 23.07 -12.34
C PRO A 100 13.99 21.88 -11.58
N GLY A 101 13.48 20.83 -12.28
CA GLY A 101 13.11 19.55 -11.70
C GLY A 101 11.79 19.51 -10.92
N PHE A 102 10.82 20.34 -11.22
CA PHE A 102 9.56 20.39 -10.47
C PHE A 102 8.38 19.69 -11.14
N ALA A 103 8.48 19.34 -12.43
CA ALA A 103 7.33 18.84 -13.20
C ALA A 103 6.83 17.50 -12.68
N ALA A 104 7.73 16.54 -12.42
CA ALA A 104 7.36 15.23 -11.88
C ALA A 104 6.67 15.35 -10.51
N ALA A 105 7.19 16.20 -9.62
CA ALA A 105 6.61 16.41 -8.29
C ALA A 105 5.22 17.05 -8.37
N VAL A 106 5.02 18.03 -9.25
CA VAL A 106 3.71 18.67 -9.46
C VAL A 106 2.71 17.68 -10.03
N VAL A 107 3.08 16.91 -11.06
CA VAL A 107 2.22 15.88 -11.65
C VAL A 107 1.85 14.82 -10.61
N PHE A 108 2.83 14.35 -9.83
CA PHE A 108 2.61 13.38 -8.76
C PHE A 108 1.63 13.89 -7.69
N LEU A 109 1.86 15.10 -7.16
CA LEU A 109 1.01 15.65 -6.10
C LEU A 109 -0.38 16.06 -6.60
N ALA A 110 -0.50 16.54 -7.84
CA ALA A 110 -1.78 16.98 -8.38
C ALA A 110 -2.66 15.81 -8.84
N LEU A 111 -2.10 14.87 -9.62
CA LEU A 111 -2.88 13.78 -10.20
C LEU A 111 -2.86 12.50 -9.36
N GLY A 112 -1.79 12.24 -8.61
CA GLY A 112 -1.68 11.10 -7.69
C GLY A 112 -2.25 11.35 -6.28
N ASN A 113 -2.92 12.46 -6.03
CA ASN A 113 -3.50 12.76 -4.73
C ASN A 113 -4.79 11.94 -4.50
N PRO A 114 -4.89 11.15 -3.42
CA PRO A 114 -6.09 10.40 -3.10
C PRO A 114 -7.37 11.25 -2.98
N ALA A 115 -7.25 12.53 -2.60
CA ALA A 115 -8.39 13.44 -2.52
C ALA A 115 -8.97 13.79 -3.91
N PHE A 116 -8.16 13.72 -4.96
CA PHE A 116 -8.55 14.05 -6.33
C PHE A 116 -8.75 12.81 -7.21
N SER A 117 -8.31 11.65 -6.76
CA SER A 117 -8.50 10.40 -7.49
C SER A 117 -9.95 9.90 -7.36
N ARG A 118 -10.55 9.52 -8.49
CA ARG A 118 -11.89 8.89 -8.50
C ARG A 118 -11.92 7.53 -7.80
N LEU A 119 -10.78 6.88 -7.72
CA LEU A 119 -10.58 5.59 -7.06
C LEU A 119 -9.98 5.76 -5.66
N GLY A 120 -9.88 6.99 -5.18
CA GLY A 120 -9.11 7.36 -4.02
C GLY A 120 -9.85 7.31 -2.69
N GLY A 121 -9.39 8.16 -1.78
CA GLY A 121 -9.90 8.31 -0.43
C GLY A 121 -9.07 7.55 0.61
N MET A 122 -9.69 7.28 1.76
CA MET A 122 -9.02 6.68 2.93
C MET A 122 -8.36 5.33 2.63
N TRP A 123 -8.93 4.53 1.71
CA TRP A 123 -8.44 3.19 1.36
C TRP A 123 -7.03 3.16 0.76
N LEU A 124 -6.57 4.25 0.15
CA LEU A 124 -5.27 4.33 -0.54
C LEU A 124 -4.11 4.73 0.38
N ARG A 125 -4.38 5.17 1.60
CA ARG A 125 -3.36 5.78 2.47
C ARG A 125 -2.53 4.75 3.19
N SER A 126 -1.23 5.00 3.25
CA SER A 126 -0.27 4.19 4.00
C SER A 126 -0.39 2.68 3.74
N GLN A 127 -0.72 2.33 2.50
CA GLN A 127 -0.69 0.96 2.03
C GLN A 127 0.76 0.51 1.78
N CYS A 128 0.98 -0.79 1.61
CA CYS A 128 2.30 -1.29 1.21
C CYS A 128 2.86 -0.52 0.01
N GLU A 129 1.99 -0.21 -0.96
CA GLU A 129 2.32 0.51 -2.18
C GLU A 129 2.79 1.95 -1.95
N THR A 130 2.30 2.62 -0.91
CA THR A 130 2.78 3.95 -0.51
C THR A 130 4.26 3.90 -0.13
N PHE A 131 4.65 2.92 0.67
CA PHE A 131 6.02 2.76 1.14
C PHE A 131 6.95 2.18 0.06
N ILE A 132 6.43 1.30 -0.83
CA ILE A 132 7.13 0.84 -2.03
C ILE A 132 7.43 2.04 -2.94
N ALA A 133 6.45 2.91 -3.20
CA ALA A 133 6.64 4.12 -4.01
C ALA A 133 7.72 5.04 -3.44
N LEU A 134 7.72 5.26 -2.12
CA LEU A 134 8.73 6.05 -1.43
C LEU A 134 10.12 5.42 -1.54
N ALA A 135 10.23 4.14 -1.24
CA ALA A 135 11.50 3.40 -1.31
C ALA A 135 12.07 3.43 -2.73
N MET A 136 11.23 3.22 -3.75
CA MET A 136 11.67 3.23 -5.15
C MET A 136 12.09 4.61 -5.65
N ALA A 137 11.38 5.68 -5.27
CA ALA A 137 11.81 7.04 -5.60
C ALA A 137 13.20 7.36 -5.00
N GLY A 138 13.44 6.95 -3.76
CA GLY A 138 14.75 7.05 -3.10
C GLY A 138 15.82 6.20 -3.78
N ALA A 139 15.51 4.94 -4.09
CA ALA A 139 16.43 4.01 -4.74
C ALA A 139 16.91 4.52 -6.11
N MET A 140 15.98 5.01 -6.95
CA MET A 140 16.30 5.57 -8.27
C MET A 140 17.19 6.82 -8.15
N LEU A 141 16.92 7.69 -7.19
CA LEU A 141 17.74 8.88 -6.93
C LEU A 141 19.16 8.51 -6.47
N LEU A 142 19.30 7.59 -5.51
CA LEU A 142 20.60 7.15 -4.99
C LEU A 142 21.41 6.42 -6.06
N LEU A 143 20.76 5.58 -6.85
CA LEU A 143 21.40 4.86 -7.94
C LEU A 143 21.87 5.82 -9.05
N HIS A 144 21.04 6.79 -9.44
CA HIS A 144 21.46 7.83 -10.36
C HIS A 144 22.68 8.59 -9.82
N ALA A 145 22.67 8.93 -8.51
CA ALA A 145 23.81 9.59 -7.88
C ALA A 145 25.08 8.72 -7.90
N ALA A 146 24.96 7.41 -7.64
CA ALA A 146 26.08 6.47 -7.68
C ALA A 146 26.70 6.32 -9.08
N THR A 147 25.84 6.36 -10.12
CA THR A 147 26.28 6.20 -11.53
C THR A 147 26.87 7.48 -12.12
N HIS A 148 26.51 8.67 -11.60
CA HIS A 148 26.91 9.97 -12.16
C HIS A 148 27.91 10.75 -11.29
N ALA A 149 28.41 10.19 -10.18
CA ALA A 149 29.36 10.88 -9.31
C ALA A 149 30.76 10.92 -9.92
N PRO A 150 31.24 12.04 -10.52
CA PRO A 150 32.59 12.16 -11.01
C PRO A 150 33.56 12.27 -9.85
N GLY A 151 34.72 11.60 -9.93
CA GLY A 151 35.81 11.77 -8.97
C GLY A 151 35.52 11.41 -7.52
N SER A 152 34.34 10.86 -7.23
CA SER A 152 33.90 10.57 -5.87
C SER A 152 34.70 9.42 -5.27
N ASN A 153 34.97 9.53 -3.96
CA ASN A 153 35.54 8.47 -3.15
C ASN A 153 34.79 7.14 -3.42
N ARG A 154 35.57 6.08 -3.63
CA ARG A 154 35.06 4.70 -3.86
C ARG A 154 34.08 4.29 -2.77
N GLY A 155 34.36 4.63 -1.50
CA GLY A 155 33.48 4.35 -0.37
C GLY A 155 32.09 4.99 -0.52
N ARG A 156 32.02 6.26 -0.93
CA ARG A 156 30.74 6.97 -1.14
C ARG A 156 29.89 6.31 -2.24
N ARG A 157 30.52 5.88 -3.34
CA ARG A 157 29.77 5.16 -4.41
C ARG A 157 29.20 3.85 -3.91
N TRP A 158 29.96 3.08 -3.12
CA TRP A 158 29.49 1.85 -2.51
C TRP A 158 28.34 2.11 -1.52
N ALA A 159 28.46 3.11 -0.65
CA ALA A 159 27.39 3.48 0.27
C ALA A 159 26.09 3.83 -0.46
N LEU A 160 26.15 4.58 -1.58
CA LEU A 160 24.96 4.91 -2.39
C LEU A 160 24.32 3.67 -3.04
N ARG A 161 25.13 2.71 -3.52
CA ARG A 161 24.65 1.46 -4.10
C ARG A 161 23.96 0.58 -3.06
N LEU A 162 24.62 0.39 -1.92
CA LEU A 162 24.07 -0.37 -0.80
C LEU A 162 22.78 0.26 -0.27
N ALA A 163 22.73 1.59 -0.12
CA ALA A 163 21.53 2.29 0.31
C ALA A 163 20.38 2.19 -0.72
N ALA A 164 20.67 2.28 -2.02
CA ALA A 164 19.68 2.03 -3.06
C ALA A 164 19.16 0.59 -3.02
N GLY A 165 20.05 -0.39 -2.86
CA GLY A 165 19.70 -1.79 -2.67
C GLY A 165 18.85 -2.01 -1.41
N LEU A 166 19.22 -1.43 -0.28
CA LEU A 166 18.45 -1.48 0.97
C LEU A 166 17.00 -1.02 0.76
N LEU A 167 16.80 0.08 0.05
CA LEU A 167 15.45 0.57 -0.26
C LEU A 167 14.68 -0.40 -1.17
N ILE A 168 15.32 -1.05 -2.13
CA ILE A 168 14.69 -2.09 -2.97
C ILE A 168 14.33 -3.31 -2.10
N GLY A 169 15.21 -3.74 -1.21
CA GLY A 169 14.94 -4.82 -0.26
C GLY A 169 13.80 -4.50 0.71
N LEU A 170 13.72 -3.26 1.18
CA LEU A 170 12.57 -2.78 1.97
C LEU A 170 11.29 -2.81 1.14
N ALA A 171 11.31 -2.39 -0.14
CA ALA A 171 10.16 -2.50 -1.03
C ALA A 171 9.70 -3.97 -1.16
N ALA A 172 10.64 -4.91 -1.32
CA ALA A 172 10.35 -6.34 -1.34
C ALA A 172 9.82 -6.85 0.00
N ALA A 173 10.27 -6.30 1.12
CA ALA A 173 9.77 -6.65 2.45
C ALA A 173 8.34 -6.14 2.73
N PHE A 174 7.84 -5.15 1.98
CA PHE A 174 6.42 -4.78 1.98
C PHE A 174 5.57 -5.70 1.09
N LYS A 175 6.11 -6.13 -0.05
CA LYS A 175 5.52 -7.13 -0.96
C LYS A 175 6.63 -7.82 -1.73
N TYR A 176 6.74 -9.14 -1.65
CA TYR A 176 7.85 -9.88 -2.26
C TYR A 176 7.96 -9.69 -3.78
N ASN A 177 6.83 -9.54 -4.47
CA ASN A 177 6.83 -9.26 -5.91
C ASN A 177 7.44 -7.89 -6.27
N ALA A 178 7.58 -6.96 -5.32
CA ALA A 178 8.31 -5.71 -5.53
C ALA A 178 9.83 -5.92 -5.74
N ALA A 179 10.36 -7.13 -5.50
CA ALA A 179 11.74 -7.48 -5.90
C ALA A 179 12.00 -7.27 -7.40
N VAL A 180 10.95 -7.32 -8.24
CA VAL A 180 11.03 -6.99 -9.68
C VAL A 180 11.58 -5.59 -9.94
N TYR A 181 11.41 -4.64 -9.03
CA TYR A 181 12.04 -3.33 -9.14
C TYR A 181 13.58 -3.38 -9.14
N GLY A 182 14.17 -4.43 -8.56
CA GLY A 182 15.61 -4.67 -8.64
C GLY A 182 16.08 -4.84 -10.08
N LEU A 183 15.31 -5.53 -10.93
CA LEU A 183 15.63 -5.68 -12.36
C LEU A 183 15.59 -4.33 -13.10
N ALA A 184 14.58 -3.49 -12.81
CA ALA A 184 14.51 -2.15 -13.38
C ALA A 184 15.67 -1.26 -12.93
N ALA A 185 16.08 -1.36 -11.67
CA ALA A 185 17.21 -0.61 -11.14
C ALA A 185 18.53 -1.04 -11.81
N VAL A 186 18.77 -2.35 -11.97
CA VAL A 186 19.94 -2.90 -12.69
C VAL A 186 19.94 -2.45 -14.15
N ALA A 187 18.80 -2.51 -14.83
CA ALA A 187 18.67 -2.05 -16.22
C ALA A 187 18.91 -0.54 -16.36
N ALA A 188 18.35 0.27 -15.44
CA ALA A 188 18.58 1.71 -15.39
C ALA A 188 20.05 2.06 -15.16
N ALA A 189 20.72 1.38 -14.22
CA ALA A 189 22.15 1.53 -13.98
C ALA A 189 22.96 1.23 -15.25
N GLY A 190 22.65 0.12 -15.93
CA GLY A 190 23.27 -0.26 -17.19
C GLY A 190 23.11 0.82 -18.27
N ALA A 191 21.89 1.34 -18.46
CA ALA A 191 21.64 2.40 -19.43
C ALA A 191 22.42 3.68 -19.13
N TRP A 192 22.46 4.11 -17.86
CA TRP A 192 23.25 5.28 -17.46
C TRP A 192 24.75 5.07 -17.63
N ARG A 193 25.28 3.86 -17.37
CA ARG A 193 26.70 3.54 -17.61
C ARG A 193 27.04 3.53 -19.12
N VAL A 194 26.20 2.89 -19.93
CA VAL A 194 26.37 2.87 -21.39
C VAL A 194 26.32 4.28 -21.97
N GLY A 195 25.42 5.14 -21.49
CA GLY A 195 25.36 6.56 -21.90
C GLY A 195 26.66 7.34 -21.59
N ARG A 196 27.49 6.85 -20.68
CA ARG A 196 28.78 7.46 -20.28
C ARG A 196 30.01 6.68 -20.75
N ARG A 197 29.84 5.65 -21.55
CA ARG A 197 30.95 4.76 -21.99
C ARG A 197 32.14 5.48 -22.59
N ASN A 198 31.92 6.59 -23.28
CA ASN A 198 32.98 7.39 -23.85
C ASN A 198 33.84 8.14 -22.82
N CYS A 199 33.27 8.41 -21.63
CA CYS A 199 33.95 9.07 -20.52
C CYS A 199 34.44 8.08 -19.45
N GLU A 200 33.97 6.82 -19.48
CA GLU A 200 34.25 5.78 -18.49
C GLU A 200 34.50 4.44 -19.22
N PRO A 201 35.72 4.20 -19.72
CA PRO A 201 36.03 2.97 -20.48
C PRO A 201 35.75 1.67 -19.74
N ALA A 202 35.85 1.68 -18.39
CA ALA A 202 35.56 0.54 -17.54
C ALA A 202 34.08 0.47 -17.10
N TRP A 203 33.14 0.98 -17.89
CA TRP A 203 31.71 1.05 -17.57
C TRP A 203 31.11 -0.31 -17.18
N ALA A 204 31.54 -1.41 -17.80
CA ALA A 204 31.04 -2.75 -17.49
C ALA A 204 31.42 -3.19 -16.06
N ASN A 205 32.66 -2.95 -15.62
CA ASN A 205 33.07 -3.23 -14.24
C ASN A 205 32.35 -2.32 -13.24
N ALA A 206 32.09 -1.06 -13.61
CA ALA A 206 31.33 -0.13 -12.79
C ALA A 206 29.86 -0.57 -12.67
N TRP A 207 29.25 -1.07 -13.73
CA TRP A 207 27.90 -1.65 -13.73
C TRP A 207 27.84 -2.94 -12.89
N LEU A 208 28.81 -3.84 -13.02
CA LEU A 208 28.90 -5.02 -12.16
C LEU A 208 28.96 -4.62 -10.67
N GLY A 209 29.73 -3.58 -10.36
CA GLY A 209 29.73 -3.00 -9.01
C GLY A 209 28.39 -2.42 -8.58
N ASP A 210 27.59 -1.86 -9.51
CA ASP A 210 26.22 -1.41 -9.23
C ASP A 210 25.32 -2.61 -8.93
N VAL A 211 25.38 -3.69 -9.72
CA VAL A 211 24.63 -4.94 -9.50
C VAL A 211 24.97 -5.55 -8.13
N ILE A 212 26.25 -5.73 -7.82
CA ILE A 212 26.68 -6.30 -6.52
C ILE A 212 26.20 -5.46 -5.35
N GLY A 213 26.38 -4.13 -5.42
CA GLY A 213 25.95 -3.24 -4.33
C GLY A 213 24.44 -3.21 -4.15
N LEU A 214 23.66 -3.19 -5.24
CA LEU A 214 22.20 -3.27 -5.19
C LEU A 214 21.75 -4.60 -4.57
N THR A 215 22.31 -5.73 -5.02
CA THR A 215 21.95 -7.05 -4.51
C THR A 215 22.29 -7.20 -3.04
N ALA A 216 23.51 -6.81 -2.64
CA ALA A 216 23.96 -6.88 -1.24
C ALA A 216 23.05 -6.03 -0.31
N GLY A 217 22.71 -4.81 -0.75
CA GLY A 217 21.79 -3.97 0.00
C GLY A 217 20.38 -4.54 0.07
N ALA A 218 19.86 -5.11 -1.05
CA ALA A 218 18.51 -5.63 -1.12
C ALA A 218 18.30 -6.91 -0.30
N VAL A 219 19.32 -7.73 -0.19
CA VAL A 219 19.28 -8.98 0.61
C VAL A 219 19.22 -8.69 2.11
N LEU A 220 19.81 -7.58 2.59
CA LEU A 220 19.93 -7.29 4.02
C LEU A 220 18.58 -7.27 4.78
N PRO A 221 17.54 -6.53 4.36
CA PRO A 221 16.26 -6.56 5.07
C PRO A 221 15.62 -7.94 5.09
N LEU A 222 15.74 -8.70 3.99
CA LEU A 222 15.16 -10.04 3.88
C LEU A 222 15.88 -11.03 4.82
N VAL A 223 17.21 -10.95 4.93
CA VAL A 223 17.99 -11.76 5.86
C VAL A 223 17.67 -11.42 7.31
N LEU A 224 17.50 -10.13 7.64
CA LEU A 224 17.12 -9.72 9.00
C LEU A 224 15.72 -10.25 9.36
N ILE A 225 14.76 -10.18 8.45
CA ILE A 225 13.42 -10.76 8.63
C ILE A 225 13.53 -12.29 8.80
N ALA A 226 14.20 -12.98 7.89
CA ALA A 226 14.37 -14.43 7.96
C ALA A 226 15.03 -14.84 9.28
N GLY A 227 16.11 -14.16 9.67
CA GLY A 227 16.82 -14.40 10.93
C GLY A 227 15.94 -14.24 12.16
N ARG A 228 15.08 -13.20 12.18
CA ARG A 228 14.12 -12.96 13.27
C ARG A 228 13.12 -14.09 13.43
N PHE A 229 12.55 -14.57 12.31
CA PHE A 229 11.55 -15.65 12.35
C PHE A 229 12.18 -17.02 12.59
N LEU A 230 13.36 -17.29 12.05
CA LEU A 230 14.12 -18.50 12.35
C LEU A 230 14.51 -18.58 13.83
N SER A 231 15.01 -17.49 14.40
CA SER A 231 15.38 -17.45 15.82
C SER A 231 14.20 -17.59 16.78
N ALA A 232 12.99 -17.26 16.31
CA ALA A 232 11.76 -17.44 17.06
C ALA A 232 11.09 -18.80 16.84
N GLY A 233 11.64 -19.69 15.97
CA GLY A 233 11.00 -20.95 15.59
C GLY A 233 9.72 -20.78 14.75
N ALA A 234 9.48 -19.59 14.18
CA ALA A 234 8.24 -19.18 13.50
C ALA A 234 8.39 -19.07 11.98
N TRP A 235 9.40 -19.75 11.40
CA TRP A 235 9.65 -19.71 9.96
C TRP A 235 8.47 -20.28 9.15
N ASP A 236 7.87 -21.36 9.62
CA ASP A 236 6.73 -21.97 8.95
C ASP A 236 5.51 -21.02 8.94
N ASP A 237 5.22 -20.34 10.05
CA ASP A 237 4.12 -19.38 10.12
C ASP A 237 4.34 -18.21 9.13
N LEU A 238 5.56 -17.67 9.06
CA LEU A 238 5.93 -16.67 8.05
C LEU A 238 5.70 -17.20 6.63
N TRP A 239 6.19 -18.41 6.33
CA TRP A 239 6.11 -19.01 5.00
C TRP A 239 4.66 -19.26 4.58
N GLN A 240 3.86 -19.89 5.44
CA GLN A 240 2.46 -20.19 5.15
C GLN A 240 1.66 -18.91 4.92
N ALA A 241 1.84 -17.90 5.76
CA ALA A 241 1.09 -16.65 5.65
C ALA A 241 1.51 -15.83 4.42
N THR A 242 2.82 -15.67 4.18
CA THR A 242 3.30 -14.67 3.22
C THR A 242 3.67 -15.24 1.85
N ILE A 243 3.90 -16.53 1.74
CA ILE A 243 4.18 -17.21 0.46
C ILE A 243 3.00 -18.08 0.04
N THR A 244 2.69 -19.13 0.81
CA THR A 244 1.67 -20.11 0.40
C THR A 244 0.31 -19.46 0.19
N TYR A 245 -0.14 -18.64 1.14
CA TYR A 245 -1.43 -17.95 1.02
C TYR A 245 -1.45 -16.94 -0.14
N ASN A 246 -0.36 -16.20 -0.37
CA ASN A 246 -0.33 -15.23 -1.47
C ASN A 246 -0.30 -15.90 -2.85
N LEU A 247 0.30 -17.08 -2.99
CA LEU A 247 0.22 -17.86 -4.22
C LEU A 247 -1.22 -18.31 -4.50
N LEU A 248 -1.93 -18.80 -3.48
CA LEU A 248 -3.35 -19.10 -3.59
C LEU A 248 -4.16 -17.85 -3.95
N TYR A 249 -4.00 -16.78 -3.17
CA TYR A 249 -4.73 -15.52 -3.31
C TYR A 249 -4.56 -14.86 -4.69
N SER A 250 -3.36 -14.88 -5.25
CA SER A 250 -3.12 -14.31 -6.59
C SER A 250 -3.60 -15.27 -7.69
N GLY A 251 -3.46 -16.58 -7.49
CA GLY A 251 -3.89 -17.63 -8.42
C GLY A 251 -5.42 -17.63 -8.66
N GLU A 252 -6.22 -17.32 -7.64
CA GLU A 252 -7.69 -17.23 -7.76
C GLU A 252 -8.19 -16.21 -8.79
N THR A 253 -7.34 -15.31 -9.28
CA THR A 253 -7.76 -14.17 -10.10
C THR A 253 -7.57 -14.34 -11.60
N TYR A 254 -6.80 -15.33 -12.01
CA TYR A 254 -6.52 -15.64 -13.40
C TYR A 254 -6.95 -17.07 -13.72
N GLY A 255 -7.75 -17.23 -14.77
CA GLY A 255 -8.11 -18.57 -15.27
C GLY A 255 -6.94 -19.28 -15.99
N GLY A 256 -5.79 -18.60 -16.19
CA GLY A 256 -4.59 -19.11 -16.81
C GLY A 256 -3.66 -18.00 -17.32
N ALA A 257 -2.56 -18.40 -17.96
CA ALA A 257 -1.55 -17.49 -18.48
C ALA A 257 -2.09 -16.50 -19.52
N LEU A 258 -3.07 -16.92 -20.33
CA LEU A 258 -3.69 -16.04 -21.33
C LEU A 258 -4.50 -14.92 -20.67
N ASP A 259 -5.22 -15.20 -19.59
CA ASP A 259 -5.99 -14.19 -18.87
C ASP A 259 -5.07 -13.20 -18.14
N MET A 260 -3.96 -13.70 -17.59
CA MET A 260 -2.91 -12.85 -17.03
C MET A 260 -2.31 -11.93 -18.11
N LEU A 261 -2.04 -12.43 -19.31
CA LEU A 261 -1.53 -11.62 -20.43
C LEU A 261 -2.57 -10.59 -20.89
N ARG A 262 -3.83 -11.00 -21.05
CA ARG A 262 -4.94 -10.09 -21.37
C ARG A 262 -5.07 -8.98 -20.33
N TYR A 263 -4.97 -9.32 -19.06
CA TYR A 263 -4.97 -8.35 -17.97
C TYR A 263 -3.77 -7.41 -18.11
N ALA A 264 -2.56 -7.93 -18.27
CA ALA A 264 -1.32 -7.15 -18.38
C ALA A 264 -1.38 -6.10 -19.51
N VAL A 265 -1.94 -6.46 -20.67
CA VAL A 265 -2.07 -5.54 -21.81
C VAL A 265 -3.23 -4.55 -21.63
N SER A 266 -4.34 -4.99 -21.04
CA SER A 266 -5.55 -4.17 -20.98
C SER A 266 -5.64 -3.22 -19.78
N PHE A 267 -5.02 -3.57 -18.63
CA PHE A 267 -5.21 -2.78 -17.41
C PHE A 267 -4.63 -1.36 -17.53
N PRO A 268 -3.46 -1.08 -18.19
CA PRO A 268 -2.96 0.28 -18.30
C PRO A 268 -3.94 1.20 -19.05
N VAL A 269 -4.57 0.68 -20.11
CA VAL A 269 -5.57 1.41 -20.89
C VAL A 269 -6.85 1.62 -20.07
N ARG A 270 -7.31 0.59 -19.35
CA ARG A 270 -8.48 0.72 -18.46
C ARG A 270 -8.23 1.75 -17.37
N GLN A 271 -7.04 1.72 -16.76
CA GLN A 271 -6.66 2.66 -15.72
C GLN A 271 -6.57 4.09 -16.27
N ALA A 272 -5.98 4.30 -17.45
CA ALA A 272 -5.90 5.61 -18.10
C ALA A 272 -7.28 6.23 -18.44
N ARG A 273 -8.34 5.41 -18.55
CA ARG A 273 -9.71 5.94 -18.76
C ARG A 273 -10.29 6.63 -17.53
N VAL A 274 -9.83 6.27 -16.33
CA VAL A 274 -10.38 6.75 -15.06
C VAL A 274 -9.40 7.57 -14.22
N ASP A 275 -8.11 7.48 -14.52
CA ASP A 275 -7.03 8.10 -13.75
C ASP A 275 -6.16 8.99 -14.64
N GLY A 276 -6.08 10.29 -14.30
CA GLY A 276 -5.34 11.29 -15.08
C GLY A 276 -3.84 11.09 -15.08
N LEU A 277 -3.27 10.55 -13.99
CA LEU A 277 -1.84 10.26 -13.92
C LEU A 277 -1.46 9.09 -14.83
N TRP A 278 -2.28 8.05 -14.89
CA TRP A 278 -2.09 6.94 -15.82
C TRP A 278 -2.22 7.37 -17.28
N LEU A 279 -3.16 8.28 -17.58
CA LEU A 279 -3.30 8.83 -18.94
C LEU A 279 -2.07 9.65 -19.32
N LEU A 280 -1.67 10.61 -18.48
CA LEU A 280 -0.54 11.50 -18.77
C LEU A 280 0.80 10.76 -18.76
N GLY A 281 1.02 9.87 -17.78
CA GLY A 281 2.22 9.04 -17.69
C GLY A 281 2.30 8.04 -18.84
N GLY A 282 1.17 7.43 -19.24
CA GLY A 282 1.10 6.52 -20.39
C GLY A 282 1.42 7.23 -21.71
N ALA A 283 0.86 8.42 -21.94
CA ALA A 283 1.25 9.27 -23.09
C ALA A 283 2.75 9.63 -23.03
N GLY A 284 3.27 9.92 -21.84
CA GLY A 284 4.70 10.14 -21.62
C GLY A 284 5.54 8.93 -22.01
N CYS A 285 5.12 7.73 -21.64
CA CYS A 285 5.82 6.49 -22.04
C CYS A 285 5.89 6.32 -23.55
N LEU A 286 4.81 6.63 -24.30
CA LEU A 286 4.82 6.57 -25.76
C LEU A 286 5.86 7.53 -26.37
N VAL A 287 5.98 8.73 -25.83
CA VAL A 287 7.04 9.67 -26.26
C VAL A 287 8.43 9.12 -25.91
N LEU A 288 8.63 8.60 -24.70
CA LEU A 288 9.93 8.09 -24.26
C LEU A 288 10.37 6.83 -25.02
N LEU A 289 9.46 5.99 -25.52
CA LEU A 289 9.77 4.86 -26.39
C LEU A 289 10.54 5.29 -27.65
N THR A 290 10.22 6.46 -28.22
CA THR A 290 10.94 6.99 -29.39
C THR A 290 12.36 7.47 -29.05
N ARG A 291 12.66 7.66 -27.75
CA ARG A 291 13.92 8.25 -27.25
C ARG A 291 14.81 7.25 -26.51
N MET A 292 14.28 6.12 -26.07
CA MET A 292 14.95 5.20 -25.14
C MET A 292 16.32 4.68 -25.64
N ARG A 293 16.52 4.60 -26.96
CA ARG A 293 17.81 4.17 -27.55
C ARG A 293 18.90 5.24 -27.46
N ARG A 294 18.52 6.52 -27.33
CA ARG A 294 19.43 7.68 -27.36
C ARG A 294 19.52 8.39 -26.00
N ASP A 295 18.51 8.21 -25.16
CA ASP A 295 18.43 8.83 -23.83
C ASP A 295 18.33 7.76 -22.72
N PRO A 296 19.41 7.56 -21.95
CA PRO A 296 19.43 6.65 -20.82
C PRO A 296 18.38 6.99 -19.74
N GLY A 297 18.02 8.28 -19.59
CA GLY A 297 16.99 8.72 -18.66
C GLY A 297 15.60 8.25 -19.10
N ALA A 298 15.30 8.34 -20.41
CA ALA A 298 14.07 7.81 -20.97
C ALA A 298 13.96 6.29 -20.76
N PHE A 299 15.06 5.55 -21.01
CA PHE A 299 15.11 4.11 -20.76
C PHE A 299 14.86 3.78 -19.29
N ALA A 300 15.53 4.48 -18.37
CA ALA A 300 15.39 4.24 -16.93
C ALA A 300 13.95 4.49 -16.43
N ALA A 301 13.30 5.55 -16.91
CA ALA A 301 11.90 5.83 -16.58
C ALA A 301 10.96 4.73 -17.12
N LEU A 302 11.15 4.28 -18.36
CA LEU A 302 10.37 3.18 -18.94
C LEU A 302 10.59 1.87 -18.19
N ALA A 303 11.82 1.54 -17.82
CA ALA A 303 12.13 0.35 -17.02
C ALA A 303 11.42 0.39 -15.66
N TRP A 304 11.38 1.57 -15.01
CA TRP A 304 10.69 1.75 -13.75
C TRP A 304 9.16 1.59 -13.89
N VAL A 305 8.55 2.21 -14.90
CA VAL A 305 7.11 2.03 -15.18
C VAL A 305 6.80 0.57 -15.50
N SER A 306 7.63 -0.09 -16.33
CA SER A 306 7.45 -1.51 -16.70
C SER A 306 7.50 -2.42 -15.47
N ALA A 307 8.46 -2.20 -14.55
CA ALA A 307 8.52 -2.96 -13.31
C ALA A 307 7.27 -2.72 -12.44
N ALA A 308 6.78 -1.49 -12.32
CA ALA A 308 5.55 -1.19 -11.62
C ALA A 308 4.34 -1.94 -12.23
N CYS A 309 4.23 -1.98 -13.56
CA CYS A 309 3.19 -2.75 -14.25
C CYS A 309 3.31 -4.26 -13.96
N LEU A 310 4.52 -4.82 -13.99
CA LEU A 310 4.74 -6.24 -13.67
C LEU A 310 4.34 -6.57 -12.22
N VAL A 311 4.69 -5.71 -11.26
CA VAL A 311 4.27 -5.89 -9.86
C VAL A 311 2.74 -5.81 -9.71
N ILE A 312 2.07 -4.91 -10.45
CA ILE A 312 0.60 -4.82 -10.46
C ILE A 312 -0.01 -6.11 -10.99
N VAL A 313 0.50 -6.67 -12.08
CA VAL A 313 0.04 -7.97 -12.62
C VAL A 313 0.26 -9.08 -11.61
N ALA A 314 1.42 -9.13 -10.96
CA ALA A 314 1.75 -10.13 -9.95
C ALA A 314 0.90 -10.03 -8.66
N ASN A 315 0.24 -8.89 -8.40
CA ASN A 315 -0.74 -8.75 -7.32
C ASN A 315 -2.09 -9.44 -7.62
N GLY A 316 -2.29 -9.94 -8.83
CA GLY A 316 -3.54 -10.55 -9.29
C GLY A 316 -4.48 -9.59 -10.00
N GLY A 317 -5.45 -10.14 -10.74
CA GLY A 317 -6.38 -9.41 -11.61
C GLY A 317 -7.51 -8.64 -10.91
N ARG A 318 -7.49 -8.54 -9.57
CA ARG A 318 -8.57 -7.87 -8.79
C ARG A 318 -8.69 -6.38 -9.08
N GLY A 319 -7.64 -5.72 -9.60
CA GLY A 319 -7.66 -4.30 -9.95
C GLY A 319 -7.97 -3.37 -8.77
N LEU A 320 -7.54 -3.75 -7.56
CA LEU A 320 -7.78 -2.94 -6.37
C LEU A 320 -7.02 -1.59 -6.47
N PRO A 321 -7.66 -0.46 -6.15
CA PRO A 321 -7.09 0.87 -6.37
C PRO A 321 -5.70 1.08 -5.75
N GLN A 322 -5.45 0.50 -4.57
CA GLN A 322 -4.14 0.60 -3.90
C GLN A 322 -2.99 -0.02 -4.71
N TYR A 323 -3.24 -1.03 -5.56
CA TYR A 323 -2.18 -1.68 -6.34
C TYR A 323 -1.50 -0.73 -7.33
N PHE A 324 -2.21 0.33 -7.74
CA PHE A 324 -1.73 1.31 -8.73
C PHE A 324 -0.86 2.40 -8.11
N VAL A 325 -0.95 2.65 -6.80
CA VAL A 325 -0.25 3.75 -6.10
C VAL A 325 1.27 3.68 -6.28
N GLN A 326 1.85 2.48 -6.28
CA GLN A 326 3.30 2.28 -6.44
C GLN A 326 3.85 2.73 -7.80
N ALA A 327 3.00 2.83 -8.84
CA ALA A 327 3.40 3.29 -10.17
C ALA A 327 3.44 4.83 -10.29
N ASN A 328 2.78 5.55 -9.37
CA ASN A 328 2.59 7.00 -9.46
C ASN A 328 3.90 7.80 -9.63
N PRO A 329 4.99 7.55 -8.86
CA PRO A 329 6.24 8.28 -9.06
C PRO A 329 6.89 8.01 -10.41
N ALA A 330 6.82 6.76 -10.90
CA ALA A 330 7.37 6.37 -12.19
C ALA A 330 6.62 7.03 -13.35
N LEU A 331 5.28 7.02 -13.31
CA LEU A 331 4.42 7.65 -14.30
C LEU A 331 4.60 9.17 -14.31
N ALA A 332 4.70 9.82 -13.13
CA ALA A 332 4.97 11.24 -13.02
C ALA A 332 6.34 11.61 -13.61
N THR A 333 7.37 10.77 -13.36
CA THR A 333 8.70 10.94 -13.96
C THR A 333 8.65 10.80 -15.48
N ALA A 334 7.95 9.78 -16.00
CA ALA A 334 7.79 9.59 -17.44
C ALA A 334 7.07 10.78 -18.11
N ALA A 335 6.00 11.29 -17.49
CA ALA A 335 5.28 12.47 -17.97
C ALA A 335 6.18 13.72 -18.02
N ALA A 336 6.96 13.97 -16.97
CA ALA A 336 7.83 15.13 -16.86
C ALA A 336 8.99 15.07 -17.90
N LEU A 337 9.64 13.91 -18.04
CA LEU A 337 10.69 13.73 -19.03
C LEU A 337 10.16 13.88 -20.46
N ALA A 338 9.00 13.30 -20.76
CA ALA A 338 8.35 13.45 -22.05
C ALA A 338 8.02 14.91 -22.37
N ALA A 339 7.45 15.64 -21.40
CA ALA A 339 7.19 17.08 -21.56
C ALA A 339 8.47 17.86 -21.85
N CYS A 340 9.58 17.54 -21.17
CA CYS A 340 10.88 18.15 -21.42
C CYS A 340 11.39 17.86 -22.84
N HIS A 341 11.23 16.62 -23.34
CA HIS A 341 11.59 16.26 -24.70
C HIS A 341 10.74 16.96 -25.75
N VAL A 342 9.41 16.99 -25.57
CA VAL A 342 8.48 17.66 -26.48
C VAL A 342 8.81 19.17 -26.56
N TYR A 343 9.01 19.82 -25.40
CA TYR A 343 9.34 21.23 -25.34
C TYR A 343 10.66 21.58 -26.06
N ARG A 344 11.67 20.70 -25.96
CA ARG A 344 12.99 20.89 -26.63
C ARG A 344 12.94 20.58 -28.12
N ALA A 345 12.11 19.61 -28.55
CA ALA A 345 12.09 19.11 -29.92
C ALA A 345 11.28 19.98 -30.87
N SER A 346 10.21 20.60 -30.41
CA SER A 346 9.33 21.37 -31.28
C SER A 346 8.54 22.42 -30.49
N ARG A 347 8.50 23.64 -31.06
CA ARG A 347 7.59 24.71 -30.61
C ARG A 347 6.43 24.89 -31.61
N ALA A 348 6.21 23.95 -32.50
CA ALA A 348 5.11 24.02 -33.46
C ALA A 348 3.76 24.13 -32.72
N PRO A 349 2.88 25.03 -33.11
CA PRO A 349 1.62 25.28 -32.40
C PRO A 349 0.76 24.02 -32.23
N TRP A 350 0.75 23.14 -33.24
CA TRP A 350 -0.02 21.89 -33.16
C TRP A 350 0.52 20.90 -32.10
N VAL A 351 1.86 20.84 -31.90
CA VAL A 351 2.47 20.01 -30.87
C VAL A 351 2.08 20.51 -29.48
N VAL A 352 2.11 21.81 -29.27
CA VAL A 352 1.65 22.46 -28.03
C VAL A 352 0.17 22.20 -27.82
N ALA A 353 -0.66 22.31 -28.88
CA ALA A 353 -2.09 22.06 -28.79
C ALA A 353 -2.40 20.59 -28.40
N VAL A 354 -1.72 19.61 -29.00
CA VAL A 354 -1.87 18.19 -28.66
C VAL A 354 -1.43 17.92 -27.20
N ALA A 355 -0.30 18.46 -26.78
CA ALA A 355 0.16 18.32 -25.39
C ALA A 355 -0.84 18.96 -24.39
N ALA A 356 -1.36 20.14 -24.70
CA ALA A 356 -2.40 20.79 -23.89
C ALA A 356 -3.68 19.96 -23.85
N ALA A 357 -4.12 19.39 -24.98
CA ALA A 357 -5.30 18.53 -25.04
C ALA A 357 -5.14 17.28 -24.16
N ILE A 358 -3.96 16.64 -24.17
CA ILE A 358 -3.65 15.49 -23.30
C ILE A 358 -3.71 15.89 -21.82
N VAL A 359 -3.13 17.05 -21.46
CA VAL A 359 -3.18 17.58 -20.09
C VAL A 359 -4.62 17.86 -19.66
N LEU A 360 -5.41 18.55 -20.50
CA LEU A 360 -6.83 18.83 -20.22
C LEU A 360 -7.64 17.53 -20.08
N LEU A 361 -7.37 16.54 -20.92
CA LEU A 361 -7.99 15.23 -20.82
C LEU A 361 -7.58 14.50 -19.54
N ALA A 362 -6.33 14.61 -19.10
CA ALA A 362 -5.89 14.05 -17.82
C ALA A 362 -6.58 14.74 -16.64
N LEU A 363 -6.68 16.06 -16.67
CA LEU A 363 -7.38 16.84 -15.64
C LEU A 363 -8.89 16.53 -15.59
N SER A 364 -9.53 16.19 -16.73
CA SER A 364 -10.92 15.75 -16.74
C SER A 364 -11.18 14.42 -16.02
N ARG A 365 -10.14 13.64 -15.71
CA ARG A 365 -10.22 12.40 -14.92
C ARG A 365 -10.15 12.63 -13.42
N VAL A 366 -9.75 13.81 -12.99
CA VAL A 366 -9.76 14.22 -11.59
C VAL A 366 -11.21 14.38 -11.10
N VAL A 367 -11.44 14.16 -9.83
CA VAL A 367 -12.73 14.45 -9.18
C VAL A 367 -13.10 15.92 -9.43
N PRO A 368 -14.34 16.24 -9.78
CA PRO A 368 -14.77 17.62 -9.93
C PRO A 368 -14.36 18.48 -8.72
N LEU A 369 -13.81 19.66 -8.97
CA LEU A 369 -13.26 20.52 -7.93
C LEU A 369 -14.28 20.77 -6.80
N GLN A 370 -15.56 20.95 -7.14
CA GLN A 370 -16.62 21.11 -6.16
C GLN A 370 -16.68 19.92 -5.19
N LYS A 371 -16.64 18.67 -5.69
CA LYS A 371 -16.66 17.46 -4.82
C LYS A 371 -15.42 17.37 -3.94
N ALA A 372 -14.26 17.79 -4.44
CA ALA A 372 -13.02 17.84 -3.64
C ALA A 372 -13.11 18.90 -2.55
N VAL A 373 -13.66 20.08 -2.87
CA VAL A 373 -13.91 21.16 -1.90
C VAL A 373 -14.94 20.69 -0.85
N ASP A 374 -16.07 20.14 -1.27
CA ASP A 374 -17.11 19.61 -0.36
C ASP A 374 -16.53 18.58 0.60
N ALA A 375 -15.68 17.66 0.08
CA ALA A 375 -14.98 16.68 0.92
C ALA A 375 -14.05 17.33 1.94
N THR A 376 -13.29 18.33 1.51
CA THR A 376 -12.36 19.06 2.38
C THR A 376 -13.10 19.87 3.44
N VAL A 377 -14.20 20.55 3.07
CA VAL A 377 -15.06 21.28 4.01
C VAL A 377 -15.70 20.33 5.02
N PHE A 378 -16.12 19.15 4.58
CA PHE A 378 -16.68 18.12 5.46
C PHE A 378 -15.65 17.64 6.50
N ASP A 379 -14.43 17.32 6.04
CA ASP A 379 -13.31 16.97 6.93
C ASP A 379 -12.98 18.11 7.92
N ALA A 380 -12.95 19.35 7.43
CA ALA A 380 -12.66 20.53 8.25
C ALA A 380 -13.76 20.80 9.31
N ARG A 381 -15.03 20.64 8.97
CA ARG A 381 -16.15 20.78 9.93
C ARG A 381 -16.02 19.77 11.07
N HIS A 382 -15.62 18.54 10.77
CA HIS A 382 -15.36 17.55 11.81
C HIS A 382 -14.11 17.91 12.64
N ALA A 383 -13.01 18.32 11.98
CA ALA A 383 -11.78 18.73 12.67
C ALA A 383 -11.97 19.89 13.64
N THR A 384 -12.91 20.81 13.34
CA THR A 384 -13.24 21.98 14.17
C THR A 384 -14.35 21.72 15.19
N GLY A 385 -14.85 20.47 15.30
CA GLY A 385 -15.92 20.11 16.24
C GLY A 385 -17.33 20.52 15.80
N LEU A 386 -17.51 21.08 14.60
CA LEU A 386 -18.81 21.48 14.04
C LEU A 386 -19.65 20.32 13.52
N MET A 387 -19.11 19.09 13.55
CA MET A 387 -19.77 17.87 13.14
C MET A 387 -19.44 16.73 14.08
N PRO A 388 -20.45 16.04 14.66
CA PRO A 388 -20.24 14.87 15.50
C PRO A 388 -19.50 13.74 14.78
N ARG A 389 -18.67 12.99 15.51
CA ARG A 389 -17.85 11.90 14.94
C ARG A 389 -18.70 10.84 14.24
N GLU A 390 -19.85 10.50 14.77
CA GLU A 390 -20.72 9.46 14.20
C GLU A 390 -21.33 9.88 12.86
N GLU A 391 -21.84 11.12 12.78
CA GLU A 391 -22.33 11.72 11.55
C GLU A 391 -21.21 11.78 10.50
N TYR A 392 -20.00 12.16 10.92
CA TYR A 392 -18.84 12.21 10.05
C TYR A 392 -18.49 10.83 9.48
N LEU A 393 -18.45 9.79 10.32
CA LEU A 393 -18.09 8.43 9.92
C LEU A 393 -19.13 7.77 8.99
N SER A 394 -20.40 8.14 9.09
CA SER A 394 -21.48 7.58 8.24
C SER A 394 -21.28 7.85 6.74
N ARG A 395 -20.44 8.82 6.39
CA ARG A 395 -20.08 9.13 4.99
C ARG A 395 -19.19 8.08 4.34
N PHE A 396 -18.42 7.31 5.10
CA PHE A 396 -17.34 6.46 4.59
C PHE A 396 -17.74 5.00 4.35
N GLY A 397 -19.03 4.69 4.29
CA GLY A 397 -19.56 3.35 4.00
C GLY A 397 -20.92 3.14 4.68
N GLY A 398 -21.51 1.98 4.41
CA GLY A 398 -22.83 1.62 4.95
C GLY A 398 -24.00 2.00 4.04
N GLN A 399 -23.73 2.55 2.85
CA GLN A 399 -24.77 2.84 1.88
C GLN A 399 -25.22 1.58 1.13
N ARG A 400 -24.44 0.51 1.16
CA ARG A 400 -24.77 -0.78 0.54
C ARG A 400 -24.78 -1.89 1.58
N PRO A 401 -25.73 -2.83 1.53
CA PRO A 401 -25.74 -4.00 2.41
C PRO A 401 -24.48 -4.87 2.29
N THR A 402 -23.76 -4.74 1.17
CA THR A 402 -22.54 -5.49 0.85
C THR A 402 -21.24 -4.77 1.28
N ASP A 403 -21.35 -3.61 1.93
CA ASP A 403 -20.16 -2.91 2.41
C ASP A 403 -19.52 -3.71 3.57
N LYS A 404 -18.39 -4.33 3.29
CA LYS A 404 -17.66 -5.23 4.23
C LYS A 404 -17.11 -4.48 5.44
N HIS A 405 -16.77 -3.21 5.27
CA HIS A 405 -16.20 -2.36 6.30
C HIS A 405 -16.91 -1.02 6.34
N VAL A 406 -17.55 -0.74 7.46
CA VAL A 406 -18.34 0.46 7.70
C VAL A 406 -17.77 1.17 8.95
N PRO A 407 -17.01 2.27 8.79
CA PRO A 407 -16.29 2.91 9.89
C PRO A 407 -17.16 3.30 11.09
N VAL A 408 -18.42 3.69 10.88
CA VAL A 408 -19.34 4.00 11.99
C VAL A 408 -19.71 2.74 12.77
N ALA A 409 -19.99 1.63 12.09
CA ALA A 409 -20.30 0.35 12.74
C ALA A 409 -19.07 -0.21 13.48
N VAL A 410 -17.88 -0.12 12.86
CA VAL A 410 -16.60 -0.49 13.51
C VAL A 410 -16.38 0.31 14.81
N ARG A 411 -16.68 1.61 14.79
CA ARG A 411 -16.58 2.46 15.98
C ARG A 411 -17.56 2.04 17.07
N ARG A 412 -18.83 1.81 16.72
CA ARG A 412 -19.86 1.35 17.66
C ARG A 412 -19.47 0.01 18.29
N LEU A 413 -18.99 -0.92 17.46
CA LEU A 413 -18.50 -2.20 17.94
C LEU A 413 -17.29 -2.03 18.88
N GLY A 414 -16.33 -1.16 18.56
CA GLY A 414 -15.18 -0.88 19.43
C GLY A 414 -15.60 -0.34 20.80
N LEU A 415 -16.57 0.58 20.85
CA LEU A 415 -17.14 1.09 22.11
C LEU A 415 -17.89 0.00 22.88
N TYR A 416 -18.66 -0.84 22.16
CA TYR A 416 -19.37 -1.97 22.78
C TYR A 416 -18.39 -2.95 23.44
N LEU A 417 -17.34 -3.36 22.73
CA LEU A 417 -16.30 -4.25 23.26
C LEU A 417 -15.62 -3.67 24.51
N ALA A 418 -15.27 -2.38 24.47
CA ALA A 418 -14.66 -1.69 25.60
C ALA A 418 -15.58 -1.65 26.84
N GLY A 419 -16.89 -1.51 26.62
CA GLY A 419 -17.89 -1.46 27.73
C GLY A 419 -18.30 -2.83 28.29
N HIS A 420 -18.10 -3.92 27.53
CA HIS A 420 -18.55 -5.27 27.90
C HIS A 420 -17.40 -6.27 28.15
N SER A 421 -16.16 -5.78 28.26
CA SER A 421 -15.00 -6.60 28.59
C SER A 421 -13.98 -5.80 29.40
N ALA A 422 -13.23 -6.45 30.27
CA ALA A 422 -12.12 -5.84 30.98
C ALA A 422 -10.91 -5.63 30.03
N PRO A 423 -9.98 -4.72 30.34
CA PRO A 423 -8.76 -4.53 29.55
C PRO A 423 -7.90 -5.79 29.36
N SER A 424 -7.95 -6.71 30.31
CA SER A 424 -7.24 -8.00 30.30
C SER A 424 -7.98 -9.10 29.54
N ASP A 425 -9.27 -8.91 29.25
CA ASP A 425 -10.06 -9.92 28.54
C ASP A 425 -9.66 -10.00 27.07
N THR A 426 -9.74 -11.22 26.54
CA THR A 426 -9.73 -11.43 25.09
C THR A 426 -11.15 -11.34 24.54
N VAL A 427 -11.27 -10.98 23.27
CA VAL A 427 -12.52 -10.95 22.52
C VAL A 427 -12.31 -11.62 21.15
N LEU A 428 -13.36 -12.13 20.55
CA LEU A 428 -13.31 -12.59 19.16
C LEU A 428 -14.12 -11.67 18.26
N VAL A 429 -13.51 -11.13 17.20
CA VAL A 429 -14.21 -10.48 16.09
C VAL A 429 -13.98 -11.34 14.84
N CYS A 430 -14.88 -12.28 14.58
CA CYS A 430 -14.87 -13.11 13.38
C CYS A 430 -15.55 -12.32 12.25
N GLY A 431 -14.74 -11.65 11.42
CA GLY A 431 -15.21 -10.73 10.40
C GLY A 431 -14.09 -9.96 9.71
N PHE A 432 -14.44 -8.83 9.11
CA PHE A 432 -13.52 -7.88 8.45
C PHE A 432 -13.63 -6.47 9.09
N SER A 433 -13.67 -6.41 10.43
CA SER A 433 -13.89 -5.18 11.20
C SER A 433 -12.89 -5.03 12.36
N GLN A 434 -11.61 -5.26 12.07
CA GLN A 434 -10.52 -5.30 13.06
C GLN A 434 -10.24 -3.96 13.73
N GLY A 435 -10.69 -2.86 13.13
CA GLY A 435 -10.67 -1.54 13.77
C GLY A 435 -11.38 -1.50 15.12
N ALA A 436 -12.34 -2.40 15.35
CA ALA A 436 -13.00 -2.53 16.65
C ALA A 436 -12.04 -3.07 17.74
N LEU A 437 -11.14 -4.01 17.40
CA LEU A 437 -10.09 -4.48 18.29
C LEU A 437 -9.08 -3.36 18.60
N VAL A 438 -8.66 -2.62 17.57
CA VAL A 438 -7.75 -1.48 17.71
C VAL A 438 -8.35 -0.41 18.63
N GLN A 439 -9.61 -0.02 18.41
CA GLN A 439 -10.29 1.05 19.14
C GLN A 439 -10.64 0.64 20.58
N SER A 440 -11.03 -0.61 20.80
CA SER A 440 -11.30 -1.13 22.15
C SER A 440 -10.03 -1.44 22.93
N ASN A 441 -8.88 -1.49 22.27
CA ASN A 441 -7.60 -1.95 22.82
C ASN A 441 -7.70 -3.36 23.43
N ARG A 442 -8.48 -4.26 22.78
CA ARG A 442 -8.63 -5.66 23.21
C ARG A 442 -7.81 -6.59 22.35
N ARG A 443 -7.33 -7.69 22.94
CA ARG A 443 -6.65 -8.75 22.22
C ARG A 443 -7.66 -9.72 21.63
N SER A 444 -7.37 -10.22 20.43
CA SER A 444 -8.13 -11.31 19.83
C SER A 444 -7.89 -12.62 20.59
N ALA A 445 -8.93 -13.43 20.73
CA ALA A 445 -8.85 -14.76 21.30
C ALA A 445 -8.16 -15.79 20.39
N SER A 446 -7.92 -15.45 19.14
CA SER A 446 -7.22 -16.29 18.17
C SER A 446 -6.29 -15.45 17.31
N ARG A 447 -5.22 -16.08 16.81
CA ARG A 447 -4.37 -15.46 15.78
C ARG A 447 -5.14 -15.11 14.51
N PHE A 448 -6.23 -15.83 14.20
CA PHE A 448 -7.15 -15.50 13.13
C PHE A 448 -8.12 -14.39 13.56
N PHE A 449 -7.56 -13.21 13.79
CA PHE A 449 -8.32 -12.03 14.22
C PHE A 449 -9.16 -11.42 13.08
N TRP A 450 -9.00 -11.90 11.84
CA TRP A 450 -9.87 -11.68 10.68
C TRP A 450 -10.19 -13.01 9.99
N SER A 451 -11.36 -13.10 9.39
CA SER A 451 -11.99 -14.39 9.08
C SER A 451 -11.72 -14.95 7.69
N ARG A 452 -11.19 -14.16 6.73
CA ARG A 452 -11.03 -14.65 5.36
C ARG A 452 -10.23 -15.97 5.25
N PRO A 453 -9.08 -16.14 5.93
CA PRO A 453 -8.35 -17.39 5.86
C PRO A 453 -9.19 -18.61 6.27
N LEU A 454 -10.08 -18.42 7.25
CA LEU A 454 -11.00 -19.44 7.73
C LEU A 454 -12.11 -19.73 6.71
N VAL A 455 -12.76 -18.66 6.20
CA VAL A 455 -13.88 -18.76 5.25
C VAL A 455 -13.47 -19.42 3.95
N VAL A 456 -12.25 -19.16 3.45
CA VAL A 456 -11.70 -19.81 2.23
C VAL A 456 -11.08 -21.19 2.50
N GLY A 457 -11.11 -21.70 3.74
CA GLY A 457 -10.58 -23.01 4.09
C GLY A 457 -9.06 -23.12 3.97
N PHE A 458 -8.32 -22.00 4.17
CA PHE A 458 -6.86 -22.03 4.06
C PHE A 458 -6.25 -22.98 5.09
N LEU A 459 -5.54 -24.01 4.61
CA LEU A 459 -4.92 -25.08 5.41
C LEU A 459 -5.91 -25.78 6.37
N GLU A 460 -7.19 -25.88 5.98
CA GLU A 460 -8.18 -26.65 6.74
C GLU A 460 -7.66 -28.08 6.97
N GLY A 461 -7.77 -28.58 8.21
CA GLY A 461 -7.23 -29.87 8.62
C GLY A 461 -5.76 -29.88 9.08
N ARG A 462 -4.99 -28.80 8.86
CA ARG A 462 -3.66 -28.65 9.44
C ARG A 462 -3.75 -28.24 10.92
N PRO A 463 -2.93 -28.81 11.84
CA PRO A 463 -2.90 -28.40 13.24
C PRO A 463 -2.75 -26.88 13.40
N GLY A 464 -3.61 -26.27 14.22
CA GLY A 464 -3.65 -24.83 14.47
C GLY A 464 -4.27 -23.99 13.34
N TYR A 465 -4.87 -24.59 12.29
CA TYR A 465 -5.57 -23.93 11.20
C TYR A 465 -7.04 -24.36 11.10
N GLY A 466 -7.81 -23.64 10.31
CA GLY A 466 -9.21 -23.94 10.05
C GLY A 466 -10.12 -23.85 11.30
N ALA A 467 -11.26 -24.52 11.20
CA ALA A 467 -12.26 -24.52 12.28
C ALA A 467 -11.76 -25.20 13.57
N ALA A 468 -10.96 -26.26 13.45
CA ALA A 468 -10.41 -26.97 14.60
C ALA A 468 -9.39 -26.10 15.35
N GLY A 469 -8.45 -25.47 14.64
CA GLY A 469 -7.47 -24.55 15.23
C GLY A 469 -8.14 -23.35 15.90
N LEU A 470 -9.15 -22.77 15.26
CA LEU A 470 -9.94 -21.68 15.88
C LEU A 470 -10.63 -22.16 17.17
N LEU A 471 -11.26 -23.35 17.16
CA LEU A 471 -11.95 -23.88 18.33
C LEU A 471 -10.99 -24.12 19.51
N ASP A 472 -9.79 -24.61 19.24
CA ASP A 472 -8.75 -24.80 20.26
C ASP A 472 -8.28 -23.48 20.87
N ASP A 473 -8.10 -22.45 20.03
CA ASP A 473 -7.79 -21.09 20.52
C ASP A 473 -8.91 -20.55 21.41
N LEU A 474 -10.17 -20.70 21.00
CA LEU A 474 -11.33 -20.19 21.74
C LEU A 474 -11.53 -20.93 23.09
N ARG A 475 -11.31 -22.24 23.13
CA ARG A 475 -11.35 -23.02 24.37
C ARG A 475 -10.29 -22.57 25.37
N ARG A 476 -9.10 -22.24 24.87
CA ARG A 476 -7.96 -21.79 25.66
C ARG A 476 -8.16 -20.37 26.17
N ALA A 477 -8.54 -19.45 25.27
CA ALA A 477 -8.64 -18.02 25.57
C ALA A 477 -9.94 -17.62 26.29
N ARG A 478 -11.04 -18.36 26.08
CA ARG A 478 -12.37 -18.13 26.67
C ARG A 478 -12.80 -16.65 26.58
N PRO A 479 -12.93 -16.07 25.37
CA PRO A 479 -13.18 -14.64 25.18
C PRO A 479 -14.40 -14.15 25.95
N ALA A 480 -14.34 -12.92 26.45
CA ALA A 480 -15.49 -12.31 27.17
C ALA A 480 -16.65 -12.02 26.20
N VAL A 481 -16.33 -11.62 24.96
CA VAL A 481 -17.30 -11.30 23.91
C VAL A 481 -16.91 -12.01 22.61
N VAL A 482 -17.91 -12.62 21.95
CA VAL A 482 -17.79 -13.20 20.62
C VAL A 482 -18.66 -12.40 19.66
N VAL A 483 -18.07 -11.94 18.56
CA VAL A 483 -18.74 -11.18 17.51
C VAL A 483 -18.59 -11.92 16.19
N LEU A 484 -19.72 -12.15 15.51
CA LEU A 484 -19.75 -12.75 14.18
C LEU A 484 -20.33 -11.75 13.19
N GLN A 485 -19.54 -11.34 12.20
CA GLN A 485 -19.97 -10.39 11.19
C GLN A 485 -20.78 -11.09 10.10
N VAL A 486 -21.88 -10.45 9.66
CA VAL A 486 -22.69 -10.89 8.53
C VAL A 486 -22.38 -10.07 7.30
N ASN A 487 -22.55 -10.65 6.12
CA ASN A 487 -22.41 -10.00 4.81
C ASN A 487 -21.00 -9.50 4.46
N ASP A 488 -19.95 -10.02 5.08
CA ASP A 488 -18.57 -9.56 4.85
C ASP A 488 -17.85 -10.31 3.70
N TRP A 489 -18.10 -11.59 3.46
CA TRP A 489 -17.43 -12.42 2.44
C TRP A 489 -18.39 -13.03 1.41
N GLN A 490 -19.42 -12.31 1.00
CA GLN A 490 -20.42 -12.80 0.05
C GLN A 490 -19.83 -13.33 -1.26
N MET A 491 -18.72 -12.74 -1.74
CA MET A 491 -18.02 -13.21 -2.94
C MET A 491 -17.37 -14.59 -2.77
N GLU A 492 -17.15 -15.02 -1.53
CA GLU A 492 -16.57 -16.32 -1.19
C GLU A 492 -17.66 -17.39 -0.92
N GLY A 493 -18.92 -17.08 -1.22
CA GLY A 493 -20.07 -18.00 -1.06
C GLY A 493 -20.62 -18.13 0.36
N ASN A 494 -20.00 -17.50 1.37
CA ASN A 494 -20.45 -17.51 2.75
C ASN A 494 -19.93 -16.28 3.49
N ASP A 495 -20.64 -15.83 4.54
CA ASP A 495 -20.12 -14.80 5.43
C ASP A 495 -19.48 -15.41 6.69
N SER A 496 -18.83 -14.58 7.51
CA SER A 496 -18.16 -15.05 8.72
C SER A 496 -19.11 -15.69 9.74
N ALA A 497 -20.31 -15.14 9.88
CA ALA A 497 -21.32 -15.72 10.77
C ALA A 497 -21.83 -17.06 10.24
N GLY A 498 -22.10 -17.15 8.94
CA GLY A 498 -22.48 -18.40 8.28
C GLY A 498 -21.40 -19.47 8.39
N TYR A 499 -20.14 -19.11 8.09
CA TYR A 499 -19.01 -20.01 8.27
C TYR A 499 -18.93 -20.55 9.70
N PHE A 500 -18.94 -19.67 10.71
CA PHE A 500 -18.81 -20.07 12.12
C PHE A 500 -19.95 -21.00 12.54
N MET A 501 -21.18 -20.66 12.21
CA MET A 501 -22.38 -21.41 12.62
C MET A 501 -22.54 -22.72 11.81
N SER A 502 -21.96 -22.84 10.62
CA SER A 502 -21.97 -24.08 9.83
C SER A 502 -20.97 -25.13 10.34
N ARG A 503 -20.07 -24.77 11.28
CA ARG A 503 -19.11 -25.71 11.88
C ARG A 503 -19.66 -26.23 13.21
N PRO A 504 -20.11 -27.52 13.30
CA PRO A 504 -20.82 -28.02 14.48
C PRO A 504 -20.07 -27.81 15.79
N GLY A 505 -18.74 -28.00 15.81
CA GLY A 505 -17.91 -27.80 16.98
C GLY A 505 -17.87 -26.34 17.47
N LEU A 506 -17.78 -25.38 16.56
CA LEU A 506 -17.79 -23.93 16.89
C LEU A 506 -19.18 -23.49 17.35
N ALA A 507 -20.24 -23.91 16.65
CA ALA A 507 -21.62 -23.60 17.00
C ALA A 507 -22.00 -24.15 18.39
N ALA A 508 -21.70 -25.41 18.66
CA ALA A 508 -21.97 -26.04 19.96
C ALA A 508 -21.19 -25.37 21.11
N TRP A 509 -19.91 -25.05 20.88
CA TRP A 509 -19.09 -24.33 21.85
C TRP A 509 -19.69 -22.95 22.18
N LEU A 510 -20.12 -22.20 21.17
CA LEU A 510 -20.73 -20.89 21.36
C LEU A 510 -22.04 -20.99 22.12
N GLN A 511 -22.94 -21.89 21.73
CA GLN A 511 -24.27 -22.08 22.37
C GLN A 511 -24.17 -22.57 23.82
N SER A 512 -23.18 -23.39 24.15
CA SER A 512 -22.99 -23.93 25.49
C SER A 512 -22.44 -22.91 26.49
N GLY A 513 -21.61 -21.96 26.04
CA GLY A 513 -20.87 -21.07 26.96
C GLY A 513 -21.25 -19.60 26.92
N TYR A 514 -22.15 -19.19 26.01
CA TYR A 514 -22.41 -17.77 25.74
C TYR A 514 -23.90 -17.46 25.57
N ASP A 515 -24.28 -16.28 25.99
CA ASP A 515 -25.64 -15.75 25.83
C ASP A 515 -25.69 -14.78 24.65
N ARG A 516 -26.68 -15.02 23.77
CA ARG A 516 -26.93 -14.17 22.62
C ARG A 516 -27.42 -12.79 23.06
N GLN A 517 -26.82 -11.74 22.50
CA GLN A 517 -27.22 -10.35 22.70
C GLN A 517 -27.95 -9.81 21.45
N PRO A 518 -28.66 -8.68 21.56
CA PRO A 518 -29.20 -7.98 20.40
C PRO A 518 -28.10 -7.67 19.37
N ASP A 519 -28.47 -7.68 18.09
CA ASP A 519 -27.55 -7.34 17.00
C ASP A 519 -27.15 -5.87 17.05
N LEU A 520 -25.89 -5.59 16.73
CA LEU A 520 -25.36 -4.25 16.59
C LEU A 520 -24.93 -4.06 15.12
N ASP A 521 -25.65 -3.25 14.37
CA ASP A 521 -25.41 -3.08 12.92
C ASP A 521 -25.39 -4.45 12.19
N ASN A 522 -24.30 -4.82 11.53
CA ASN A 522 -24.10 -6.11 10.87
C ASN A 522 -23.31 -7.12 11.72
N PHE A 523 -23.35 -6.99 13.04
CA PHE A 523 -22.67 -7.86 13.99
C PHE A 523 -23.65 -8.61 14.86
N ARG A 524 -23.52 -9.94 14.89
CA ARG A 524 -24.16 -10.82 15.86
C ARG A 524 -23.25 -10.96 17.06
N ILE A 525 -23.77 -10.78 18.29
CA ILE A 525 -22.97 -10.67 19.51
C ILE A 525 -23.38 -11.71 20.55
N TRP A 526 -22.40 -12.26 21.23
CA TRP A 526 -22.55 -13.13 22.38
C TRP A 526 -21.62 -12.71 23.51
N ILE A 527 -22.12 -12.80 24.75
CA ILE A 527 -21.34 -12.53 25.97
C ILE A 527 -21.21 -13.85 26.75
N ARG A 528 -20.01 -14.08 27.29
CA ARG A 528 -19.72 -15.27 28.10
C ARG A 528 -20.61 -15.31 29.31
N ARG A 529 -21.24 -16.48 29.59
CA ARG A 529 -22.02 -16.71 30.79
C ARG A 529 -21.16 -16.53 32.03
N SER A 530 -21.69 -15.83 33.04
CA SER A 530 -21.10 -15.82 34.36
C SER A 530 -21.19 -17.23 34.93
N SER A 531 -20.06 -17.83 35.28
CA SER A 531 -19.99 -19.14 35.94
C SER A 531 -20.37 -19.05 37.40
#